data_a56f8f982bec9e01ef10e69562798ac0
#
_entry.id   a56f8f982bec9e01ef10e69562798ac0
#
_cell.length_a   1.000
_cell.length_b   1.000
_cell.length_c   1.000
_cell.angle_alpha   90.00
_cell.angle_beta   90.00
_cell.angle_gamma   90.00
#
_symmetry.space_group_name_H-M   'P 1'
#
loop_
_entity.id
_entity.type
_entity.pdbx_description
1 polymer ?
#
loop_
_entity_poly.entity_id
_entity_poly.type
_entity_poly.pdbx_seq_one_letter_code
_entity_poly.pdbx_strand_id
1 'polypeptide(L)'
;MGCVSKIGVGYVVVTNGIATNATNVVFGVNPNVWRALPCEGIALLKIRQAVPTAGAGLPVAIAVPVSSTVSTVTDSNTASSCCYTISDVAVVNPVNEAVVGSSMVNGTERLLYFNKVKGIIRLMDCCTVAAG
;
A
#
# COMPACT_ATOMS: atom_id res chain seq x y z
N MET A 1 -3.13 -20.95 -4.41
CA MET A 1 -3.50 -20.68 -4.39
C MET A 1 -3.89 -19.70 -4.06
N GLY A 2 -4.07 -19.29 -3.91
CA GLY A 2 -4.29 -18.16 -3.86
C GLY A 2 -5.05 -17.53 -2.99
N CYS A 3 -5.49 -16.46 -3.20
CA CYS A 3 -6.14 -15.77 -2.29
C CYS A 3 -7.59 -15.89 -2.47
N VAL A 4 -8.32 -15.55 -1.50
CA VAL A 4 -9.69 -15.57 -1.54
C VAL A 4 -10.18 -14.38 -2.24
N SER A 5 -11.03 -14.48 -3.15
CA SER A 5 -11.41 -13.39 -3.88
C SER A 5 -12.64 -12.83 -3.27
N LYS A 6 -12.64 -12.35 -2.13
CA LYS A 6 -13.74 -11.91 -1.48
C LYS A 6 -13.49 -10.53 -1.04
N ILE A 7 -14.34 -9.59 -1.27
CA ILE A 7 -14.16 -8.25 -0.84
C ILE A 7 -14.54 -8.14 0.60
N GLY A 8 -13.64 -7.75 1.42
CA GLY A 8 -13.91 -7.59 2.82
C GLY A 8 -13.89 -6.14 3.22
N VAL A 9 -14.50 -5.82 4.33
CA VAL A 9 -14.49 -4.48 4.85
C VAL A 9 -14.14 -4.57 6.31
N GLY A 10 -13.79 -3.50 6.90
CA GLY A 10 -13.50 -3.51 8.32
C GLY A 10 -12.06 -3.76 8.69
N TYR A 11 -11.20 -3.77 7.72
CA TYR A 11 -9.80 -3.95 7.99
C TYR A 11 -9.15 -2.61 8.29
N VAL A 12 -8.07 -2.63 9.04
CA VAL A 12 -7.34 -1.42 9.40
C VAL A 12 -5.87 -1.62 9.08
N VAL A 13 -5.28 -0.65 8.40
CA VAL A 13 -3.86 -0.66 8.10
C VAL A 13 -3.28 0.64 8.63
N VAL A 14 -2.22 0.54 9.40
CA VAL A 14 -1.59 1.71 9.99
C VAL A 14 -0.22 1.90 9.39
N THR A 15 0.10 3.10 8.96
CA THR A 15 1.43 3.36 8.43
C THR A 15 2.43 3.34 9.57
N ASN A 16 3.60 2.80 9.34
CA ASN A 16 4.60 2.71 10.39
C ASN A 16 5.94 3.32 10.01
N GLY A 17 6.02 3.94 8.87
CA GLY A 17 7.25 4.59 8.46
C GLY A 17 7.02 5.38 7.19
N ILE A 18 7.96 6.22 6.86
CA ILE A 18 7.88 7.02 5.65
C ILE A 18 9.29 7.24 5.14
N ALA A 19 9.46 7.18 3.85
CA ALA A 19 10.72 7.48 3.19
C ALA A 19 10.43 8.33 1.96
N THR A 20 11.25 9.32 1.73
CA THR A 20 11.06 10.19 0.59
C THR A 20 12.29 10.10 -0.28
N ASN A 21 12.09 9.87 -1.53
CA ASN A 21 13.21 9.88 -2.46
C ASN A 21 12.94 10.92 -3.53
N ALA A 22 13.69 10.92 -4.59
CA ALA A 22 13.54 11.96 -5.60
C ALA A 22 12.22 11.87 -6.35
N THR A 23 11.58 10.74 -6.35
CA THR A 23 10.41 10.53 -7.19
C THR A 23 9.15 10.20 -6.44
N ASN A 24 9.23 9.76 -5.19
CA ASN A 24 8.05 9.32 -4.44
C ASN A 24 8.14 9.58 -2.98
N VAL A 25 7.00 9.60 -2.35
CA VAL A 25 6.91 9.47 -0.91
C VAL A 25 6.37 8.08 -0.66
N VAL A 26 7.09 7.27 0.08
CA VAL A 26 6.72 5.88 0.29
C VAL A 26 6.36 5.66 1.75
N PHE A 27 5.16 5.21 2.01
CA PHE A 27 4.75 4.87 3.37
C PHE A 27 4.95 3.39 3.60
N GLY A 28 5.39 3.03 4.79
CA GLY A 28 5.54 1.63 5.14
C GLY A 28 4.36 1.15 5.94
N VAL A 29 4.08 -0.13 5.88
CA VAL A 29 3.05 -0.76 6.70
C VAL A 29 3.61 -2.08 7.19
N ASN A 30 3.02 -2.62 8.22
CA ASN A 30 3.47 -3.88 8.77
C ASN A 30 3.19 -5.00 7.76
N PRO A 31 4.21 -5.69 7.30
CA PRO A 31 4.01 -6.73 6.29
C PRO A 31 3.07 -7.83 6.75
N ASN A 32 3.07 -8.17 8.01
CA ASN A 32 2.21 -9.24 8.48
C ASN A 32 0.74 -8.80 8.46
N VAL A 33 0.49 -7.55 8.76
CA VAL A 33 -0.87 -7.05 8.70
C VAL A 33 -1.35 -7.05 7.25
N TRP A 34 -0.51 -6.59 6.34
CA TRP A 34 -0.90 -6.55 4.92
C TRP A 34 -1.13 -7.96 4.40
N ARG A 35 -0.27 -8.89 4.76
CA ARG A 35 -0.40 -10.26 4.25
C ARG A 35 -1.63 -10.95 4.77
N ALA A 36 -2.12 -10.55 5.91
CA ALA A 36 -3.33 -11.13 6.46
C ALA A 36 -4.59 -10.62 5.80
N LEU A 37 -4.50 -9.58 4.99
CA LEU A 37 -5.68 -9.07 4.30
C LEU A 37 -6.06 -10.00 3.15
N PRO A 38 -7.32 -10.01 2.76
CA PRO A 38 -7.71 -10.82 1.62
C PRO A 38 -7.13 -10.27 0.32
N CYS A 39 -7.42 -10.89 -0.78
CA CYS A 39 -6.90 -10.42 -2.04
C CYS A 39 -7.44 -9.08 -2.45
N GLU A 40 -8.61 -8.78 -2.01
CA GLU A 40 -9.24 -7.54 -2.39
C GLU A 40 -10.15 -7.09 -1.26
N GLY A 41 -10.22 -5.84 -1.00
CA GLY A 41 -11.09 -5.34 0.07
C GLY A 41 -10.95 -3.85 0.30
N ILE A 42 -11.63 -3.40 1.34
CA ILE A 42 -11.63 -2.01 1.75
C ILE A 42 -11.06 -1.96 3.16
N ALA A 43 -10.15 -1.07 3.39
CA ALA A 43 -9.54 -0.90 4.69
C ALA A 43 -9.53 0.56 5.11
N LEU A 44 -9.37 0.79 6.39
CA LEU A 44 -9.17 2.12 6.88
C LEU A 44 -7.66 2.30 7.00
N LEU A 45 -7.11 3.26 6.30
CA LEU A 45 -5.68 3.53 6.36
C LEU A 45 -5.46 4.66 7.35
N LYS A 46 -4.73 4.35 8.40
CA LYS A 46 -4.43 5.35 9.41
C LYS A 46 -3.05 5.90 9.15
N ILE A 47 -2.95 7.18 8.87
CA ILE A 47 -1.69 7.82 8.52
C ILE A 47 -1.06 8.38 9.79
N ARG A 48 0.10 7.85 10.13
CA ARG A 48 0.77 8.21 11.36
C ARG A 48 2.10 8.90 11.16
N GLN A 49 2.46 9.22 9.94
CA GLN A 49 3.72 9.89 9.64
C GLN A 49 3.45 11.20 8.93
N ALA A 50 4.24 12.19 9.23
CA ALA A 50 4.12 13.47 8.57
C ALA A 50 4.95 13.46 7.30
N VAL A 51 4.39 13.92 6.21
CA VAL A 51 5.09 14.00 4.95
C VAL A 51 6.03 15.19 4.99
N PRO A 52 7.31 15.00 4.70
CA PRO A 52 8.23 16.13 4.67
C PRO A 52 7.84 17.13 3.58
N THR A 53 8.23 18.35 3.77
CA THR A 53 7.91 19.38 2.80
C THR A 53 8.38 18.99 1.40
N ALA A 54 9.52 18.38 1.31
CA ALA A 54 10.03 18.01 -0.01
C ALA A 54 9.17 16.96 -0.70
N GLY A 55 8.37 16.23 0.05
CA GLY A 55 7.53 15.22 -0.55
C GLY A 55 6.12 15.65 -0.84
N ALA A 56 5.76 16.87 -0.50
CA ALA A 56 4.36 17.28 -0.60
C ALA A 56 3.81 17.18 -2.02
N GLY A 57 4.62 17.41 -3.00
CA GLY A 57 4.17 17.35 -4.38
C GLY A 57 4.51 16.06 -5.09
N LEU A 58 5.11 15.11 -4.40
CA LEU A 58 5.51 13.87 -5.04
C LEU A 58 4.41 12.83 -4.95
N PRO A 59 4.35 11.92 -5.90
CA PRO A 59 3.35 10.85 -5.83
C PRO A 59 3.62 9.92 -4.66
N VAL A 60 2.57 9.35 -4.13
CA VAL A 60 2.62 8.50 -2.96
C VAL A 60 2.62 7.03 -3.37
N ALA A 61 3.40 6.24 -2.68
CA ALA A 61 3.36 4.79 -2.82
C ALA A 61 3.32 4.19 -1.43
N ILE A 62 2.88 2.97 -1.33
CA ILE A 62 2.91 2.21 -0.09
C ILE A 62 3.75 0.97 -0.34
N ALA A 63 4.70 0.73 0.54
CA ALA A 63 5.58 -0.42 0.42
C ALA A 63 4.87 -1.61 1.04
N VAL A 64 4.52 -2.58 0.24
CA VAL A 64 3.75 -3.73 0.69
C VAL A 64 4.40 -5.02 0.26
N PRO A 65 4.19 -6.10 0.99
CA PRO A 65 4.72 -7.39 0.56
C PRO A 65 3.91 -7.92 -0.62
N VAL A 66 4.60 -8.42 -1.61
CA VAL A 66 3.95 -9.06 -2.75
C VAL A 66 4.51 -10.46 -2.86
N SER A 67 3.72 -11.38 -3.32
CA SER A 67 4.17 -12.75 -3.42
C SER A 67 5.30 -12.86 -4.37
N SER A 68 6.30 -13.60 -3.97
CA SER A 68 7.39 -13.79 -4.82
C SER A 68 7.26 -15.12 -5.40
N THR A 69 7.31 -15.28 -6.62
CA THR A 69 7.20 -16.56 -7.16
C THR A 69 8.49 -17.11 -7.31
N VAL A 70 9.11 -17.42 -6.36
CA VAL A 70 10.37 -17.89 -6.52
C VAL A 70 10.33 -19.22 -6.79
N SER A 71 10.36 -19.59 -7.80
CA SER A 71 10.24 -20.83 -8.02
C SER A 71 11.27 -21.68 -7.79
N THR A 72 12.28 -21.34 -7.54
CA THR A 72 13.29 -22.19 -7.55
C THR A 72 13.68 -22.68 -6.37
N VAL A 73 13.00 -22.96 -5.52
CA VAL A 73 13.46 -23.37 -4.40
C VAL A 73 13.82 -24.68 -4.46
N THR A 74 14.82 -25.00 -4.69
CA THR A 74 15.19 -26.25 -4.69
C THR A 74 15.57 -26.67 -3.41
N ASP A 75 15.80 -25.92 -2.51
CA ASP A 75 16.34 -26.33 -1.36
C ASP A 75 15.28 -26.49 -0.41
N SER A 76 14.92 -27.59 -0.16
CA SER A 76 13.85 -27.80 0.64
C SER A 76 14.00 -27.35 2.00
N ASN A 77 15.13 -27.20 2.47
CA ASN A 77 15.24 -26.85 3.79
C ASN A 77 14.78 -25.55 4.09
N THR A 78 14.77 -24.70 3.21
CA THR A 78 14.51 -23.44 3.59
C THR A 78 13.23 -23.04 3.18
N ALA A 79 12.47 -23.90 2.88
CA ALA A 79 11.35 -23.50 2.34
C ALA A 79 10.49 -22.72 3.05
N SER A 80 10.57 -22.67 4.17
CA SER A 80 9.59 -22.18 4.74
C SER A 80 9.28 -20.88 4.54
N SER A 81 9.83 -20.11 4.54
CA SER A 81 9.50 -18.93 4.68
C SER A 81 9.39 -18.12 3.65
N CYS A 82 9.21 -18.29 2.73
CA CYS A 82 9.22 -17.43 1.86
C CYS A 82 8.23 -16.81 1.73
N CYS A 83 7.80 -16.13 1.27
CA CYS A 83 8.45 -15.48 0.61
C CYS A 83 7.75 -14.42 -0.05
N TYR A 84 8.06 -13.29 0.28
CA TYR A 84 7.52 -12.14 -0.36
C TYR A 84 8.64 -11.15 -0.56
N THR A 85 8.43 -10.22 -1.43
CA THR A 85 9.32 -9.08 -1.57
C THR A 85 8.51 -7.86 -1.24
N ILE A 86 9.17 -6.78 -0.92
CA ILE A 86 8.49 -5.53 -0.65
C ILE A 86 8.51 -4.70 -1.93
N SER A 87 7.38 -4.24 -2.33
CA SER A 87 7.25 -3.48 -3.55
C SER A 87 6.50 -2.19 -3.27
N ASP A 88 6.89 -1.12 -3.92
CA ASP A 88 6.23 0.16 -3.73
C ASP A 88 5.07 0.21 -4.71
N VAL A 89 3.87 0.25 -4.21
CA VAL A 89 2.69 0.27 -5.05
C VAL A 89 2.12 1.68 -5.03
N ALA A 90 1.95 2.24 -6.20
CA ALA A 90 1.45 3.61 -6.32
C ALA A 90 0.05 3.74 -5.76
N VAL A 91 -0.22 4.82 -5.08
CA VAL A 91 -1.53 5.11 -4.55
C VAL A 91 -2.24 6.05 -5.50
N VAL A 92 -3.43 5.70 -5.90
CA VAL A 92 -4.20 6.51 -6.84
C VAL A 92 -5.53 6.93 -6.23
N ASN A 93 -6.16 7.91 -6.82
CA ASN A 93 -7.47 8.37 -6.39
C ASN A 93 -8.57 7.63 -7.19
N PRO A 94 -9.84 7.90 -6.96
CA PRO A 94 -10.89 7.15 -7.64
C PRO A 94 -10.89 7.27 -9.17
N VAL A 95 -10.22 8.27 -9.71
CA VAL A 95 -10.12 8.38 -11.16
C VAL A 95 -8.76 7.98 -11.67
N ASN A 96 -8.03 7.22 -10.86
CA ASN A 96 -6.73 6.67 -11.25
C ASN A 96 -5.62 7.69 -11.43
N GLU A 97 -5.70 8.79 -10.77
CA GLU A 97 -4.61 9.76 -10.79
C GLU A 97 -3.76 9.58 -9.55
N ALA A 98 -2.49 9.87 -9.65
CA ALA A 98 -1.59 9.69 -8.52
C ALA A 98 -1.96 10.61 -7.37
N VAL A 99 -1.98 10.06 -6.17
CA VAL A 99 -2.19 10.86 -4.98
C VAL A 99 -0.84 11.45 -4.61
N VAL A 100 -0.82 12.71 -4.22
CA VAL A 100 0.43 13.36 -3.84
C VAL A 100 0.59 13.43 -2.33
N GLY A 101 1.81 13.63 -1.89
CA GLY A 101 2.12 13.58 -0.47
C GLY A 101 1.29 14.51 0.39
N SER A 102 0.96 15.69 -0.12
CA SER A 102 0.20 16.65 0.69
C SER A 102 -1.20 16.16 1.00
N SER A 103 -1.70 15.15 0.31
CA SER A 103 -3.00 14.59 0.61
C SER A 103 -2.95 13.58 1.73
N MET A 104 -1.77 13.17 2.15
CA MET A 104 -1.61 12.16 3.17
C MET A 104 -1.27 12.86 4.48
N VAL A 105 -2.26 13.31 5.18
CA VAL A 105 -2.04 14.13 6.36
C VAL A 105 -1.89 13.28 7.60
N ASN A 106 -0.83 13.49 8.34
CA ASN A 106 -0.57 12.75 9.56
C ASN A 106 -1.73 12.91 10.53
N GLY A 107 -2.14 11.84 11.11
CA GLY A 107 -3.23 11.84 12.07
C GLY A 107 -4.59 11.65 11.47
N THR A 108 -4.67 11.47 10.16
CA THR A 108 -5.97 11.28 9.51
C THR A 108 -6.19 9.82 9.16
N GLU A 109 -7.40 9.48 8.83
CA GLU A 109 -7.76 8.15 8.39
C GLU A 109 -8.44 8.25 7.05
N ARG A 110 -8.09 7.36 6.16
CA ARG A 110 -8.58 7.41 4.78
C ARG A 110 -9.15 6.05 4.41
N LEU A 111 -10.13 6.06 3.54
CA LEU A 111 -10.73 4.84 3.08
C LEU A 111 -9.96 4.31 1.89
N LEU A 112 -9.46 3.10 2.00
CA LEU A 112 -8.56 2.51 1.03
C LEU A 112 -9.15 1.28 0.39
N TYR A 113 -9.13 1.22 -0.92
CA TYR A 113 -9.43 -0.02 -1.64
C TYR A 113 -8.12 -0.63 -2.07
N PHE A 114 -8.00 -1.93 -1.92
CA PHE A 114 -6.81 -2.61 -2.39
C PHE A 114 -7.19 -3.86 -3.18
N ASN A 115 -6.37 -4.17 -4.17
CA ASN A 115 -6.49 -5.40 -4.92
C ASN A 115 -5.09 -5.94 -5.09
N LYS A 116 -4.77 -7.03 -4.40
CA LYS A 116 -3.40 -7.54 -4.40
C LYS A 116 -3.04 -8.21 -5.70
N VAL A 117 -4.00 -8.79 -6.37
CA VAL A 117 -3.72 -9.48 -7.60
C VAL A 117 -3.36 -8.49 -8.70
N LYS A 118 -4.05 -7.38 -8.76
CA LYS A 118 -3.79 -6.40 -9.78
C LYS A 118 -2.79 -5.36 -9.34
N GLY A 119 -2.40 -5.35 -8.10
CA GLY A 119 -1.44 -4.36 -7.60
C GLY A 119 -2.01 -2.97 -7.51
N ILE A 120 -3.25 -2.84 -7.06
CA ILE A 120 -3.91 -1.54 -6.98
C ILE A 120 -4.11 -1.13 -5.55
N ILE A 121 -3.76 0.10 -5.23
CA ILE A 121 -4.12 0.73 -3.96
C ILE A 121 -4.78 2.06 -4.31
N ARG A 122 -6.02 2.23 -3.89
CA ARG A 122 -6.78 3.41 -4.27
C ARG A 122 -7.40 4.06 -3.06
N LEU A 123 -7.22 5.36 -2.90
CA LEU A 123 -7.85 6.08 -1.82
C LEU A 123 -9.22 6.49 -2.29
N MET A 124 -10.23 5.86 -1.74
CA MET A 124 -11.58 6.03 -2.22
C MET A 124 -12.18 7.38 -1.84
N ASP A 125 -11.71 7.94 -0.77
CA ASP A 125 -12.21 9.21 -0.29
C ASP A 125 -11.29 10.38 -0.62
N CYS A 126 -10.35 10.25 -1.49
CA CYS A 126 -9.47 11.32 -1.79
C CYS A 126 -9.94 12.04 -2.98
N CYS A 127 -9.64 12.98 -3.16
CA CYS A 127 -9.30 14.14 -3.64
C CYS A 127 -9.08 14.01 -5.11
N THR A 128 -9.48 14.97 -5.82
CA THR A 128 -9.13 15.02 -7.16
C THR A 128 -7.94 15.85 -7.24
N VAL A 129 -6.93 15.27 -7.64
CA VAL A 129 -5.72 15.95 -7.67
C VAL A 129 -5.71 17.05 -8.61
N ALA A 130 -6.42 16.93 -9.56
CA ALA A 130 -6.31 17.88 -10.54
C ALA A 130 -6.80 19.15 -10.21
N ALA A 131 -7.38 19.23 -9.20
CA ALA A 131 -7.92 20.41 -8.91
C ALA A 131 -6.98 21.46 -8.92
N GLY A 132 -5.97 21.26 -8.97
CA GLY A 132 -5.08 22.30 -8.82
C GLY A 132 -5.26 23.31 -9.60
#